data_b2d64e6ee9aed06fc24c8b7e1045ef51
#
_entry.id   b2d64e6ee9aed06fc24c8b7e1045ef51
#
_cell.length_a   1.000
_cell.length_b   1.000
_cell.length_c   1.000
_cell.angle_alpha   90.00
_cell.angle_beta   90.00
_cell.angle_gamma   90.00
#
_symmetry.space_group_name_H-M   'P 1'
#
loop_
_entity.id
_entity.type
_entity.pdbx_description
1 polymer ?
#
loop_
_entity_poly.entity_id
_entity_poly.type
_entity_poly.pdbx_seq_one_letter_code
_entity_poly.pdbx_strand_id
1 'polypeptide(L)'
;AGTLIRNLGLTNIDYTNTNTNRRTGGFIASCQNSCSSAQIINSYVHGTIDDSSGYIGGLIGQVATSSNGATIKDSFSDVAITNTSTRTGGIVGSNQGTLSIINTFNSGDITGNDSVGGLVGYSNSAFFEIDTSYNTGDIRNTRTSNSSVGGLVAEVHGSNANIHNSYNTGAISSARTGNQTSSTDGTGGIIGYFNAGTSSKIQYAYNAGSVTDGRINIGGIVGVLWNSTVDQVYNTGAISGPQDVGGIVGFNTSNGYVTNAYNTGQIGVSGVSASHVGGVVGRNDAYVQ
;
A
#
# COMPACT_ATOMS: atom_id res chain seq x y z
N ALA A 1 -7.30 28.06 -9.43
CA ALA A 1 -5.86 27.84 -9.27
C ALA A 1 -5.66 26.69 -8.31
N GLY A 2 -4.80 25.72 -8.66
CA GLY A 2 -4.48 24.58 -7.80
C GLY A 2 -3.57 24.96 -6.63
N THR A 3 -3.53 24.13 -5.59
CA THR A 3 -2.54 24.26 -4.50
C THR A 3 -1.17 23.82 -5.00
N LEU A 4 -0.17 24.69 -4.89
CA LEU A 4 1.22 24.36 -5.19
C LEU A 4 2.08 24.48 -3.95
N ILE A 5 2.70 23.38 -3.54
CA ILE A 5 3.73 23.30 -2.51
C ILE A 5 5.02 22.91 -3.23
N ARG A 6 6.05 23.73 -3.12
CA ARG A 6 7.29 23.50 -3.86
C ARG A 6 8.50 23.96 -3.07
N ASN A 7 9.57 23.14 -3.11
CA ASN A 7 10.84 23.43 -2.44
C ASN A 7 10.67 23.74 -0.95
N LEU A 8 9.79 22.98 -0.28
CA LEU A 8 9.43 23.19 1.11
C LEU A 8 9.80 21.96 1.95
N GLY A 9 10.51 22.18 3.04
CA GLY A 9 10.77 21.16 4.05
C GLY A 9 10.03 21.51 5.34
N LEU A 10 9.32 20.54 5.92
CA LEU A 10 8.85 20.60 7.30
C LEU A 10 9.67 19.65 8.14
N THR A 11 10.28 20.14 9.20
CA THR A 11 11.10 19.34 10.11
C THR A 11 10.54 19.41 11.52
N ASN A 12 10.73 18.34 12.27
CA ASN A 12 10.31 18.22 13.66
C ASN A 12 8.80 18.44 13.85
N ILE A 13 7.97 17.97 12.90
CA ILE A 13 6.54 17.95 13.19
C ILE A 13 6.30 16.93 14.30
N ASP A 14 5.40 17.27 15.20
CA ASP A 14 4.94 16.42 16.29
C ASP A 14 3.43 16.59 16.41
N TYR A 15 2.68 15.76 15.70
CA TYR A 15 1.22 15.82 15.69
C TYR A 15 0.65 14.73 16.56
N THR A 16 0.07 15.10 17.67
CA THR A 16 -0.70 14.20 18.54
C THR A 16 -2.17 14.58 18.50
N ASN A 17 -3.04 13.62 18.13
CA ASN A 17 -4.47 13.87 18.05
C ASN A 17 -5.27 12.63 18.47
N THR A 18 -6.22 12.80 19.38
CA THR A 18 -7.09 11.73 19.88
C THR A 18 -8.52 11.78 19.33
N ASN A 19 -8.84 12.77 18.49
CA ASN A 19 -10.17 12.92 17.91
C ASN A 19 -10.34 12.01 16.68
N THR A 20 -11.40 11.22 16.66
CA THR A 20 -11.76 10.34 15.55
C THR A 20 -12.35 11.09 14.34
N ASN A 21 -12.37 10.45 13.14
CA ASN A 21 -12.95 10.97 11.90
C ASN A 21 -12.29 12.23 11.30
N ARG A 22 -11.01 12.41 11.52
CA ARG A 22 -10.22 13.50 10.92
C ARG A 22 -9.31 13.00 9.80
N ARG A 23 -8.62 13.91 9.17
CA ARG A 23 -7.56 13.65 8.19
C ARG A 23 -6.32 14.39 8.66
N THR A 24 -5.20 13.71 8.61
CA THR A 24 -3.92 14.30 9.02
C THR A 24 -2.89 14.07 7.92
N GLY A 25 -2.20 15.13 7.55
CA GLY A 25 -1.10 15.10 6.59
C GLY A 25 -0.09 16.18 6.92
N GLY A 26 1.16 15.91 6.68
CA GLY A 26 2.23 16.86 6.98
C GLY A 26 2.04 18.20 6.23
N PHE A 27 1.64 18.17 4.95
CA PHE A 27 1.34 19.37 4.19
C PHE A 27 -0.14 19.64 4.04
N ILE A 28 -0.95 18.61 3.75
CA ILE A 28 -2.38 18.77 3.43
C ILE A 28 -3.18 17.73 4.18
N ALA A 29 -4.05 18.16 5.09
CA ALA A 29 -4.94 17.23 5.79
C ALA A 29 -5.99 16.64 4.84
N SER A 30 -6.64 17.47 4.01
CA SER A 30 -7.64 17.01 3.04
C SER A 30 -7.68 17.90 1.81
N CYS A 31 -7.56 17.28 0.64
CA CYS A 31 -7.70 17.90 -0.66
C CYS A 31 -9.14 17.72 -1.15
N GLN A 32 -9.99 18.74 -1.04
CA GLN A 32 -11.42 18.70 -1.39
C GLN A 32 -11.77 19.86 -2.35
N ASN A 33 -12.94 19.82 -2.97
CA ASN A 33 -13.62 20.78 -3.83
C ASN A 33 -12.78 21.85 -4.60
N SER A 34 -11.97 22.60 -3.91
CA SER A 34 -11.10 23.65 -4.47
C SER A 34 -9.64 23.24 -4.60
N CYS A 35 -9.30 22.03 -4.21
CA CYS A 35 -7.99 21.44 -4.41
C CYS A 35 -7.90 20.88 -5.86
N SER A 36 -8.09 21.75 -6.82
CA SER A 36 -7.95 21.37 -8.22
C SER A 36 -6.48 21.23 -8.56
N SER A 37 -6.05 19.99 -8.81
CA SER A 37 -4.67 19.68 -9.19
C SER A 37 -3.64 20.15 -8.15
N ALA A 38 -3.73 19.63 -6.92
CA ALA A 38 -2.70 19.87 -5.91
C ALA A 38 -1.36 19.33 -6.40
N GLN A 39 -0.31 20.12 -6.27
CA GLN A 39 1.04 19.74 -6.61
C GLN A 39 1.96 19.88 -5.39
N ILE A 40 2.65 18.79 -5.05
CA ILE A 40 3.74 18.78 -4.07
C ILE A 40 5.00 18.39 -4.84
N ILE A 41 5.96 19.31 -4.94
CA ILE A 41 7.16 19.13 -5.78
C ILE A 41 8.40 19.48 -4.98
N ASN A 42 9.42 18.62 -5.02
CA ASN A 42 10.70 18.82 -4.36
C ASN A 42 10.52 19.27 -2.90
N SER A 43 9.72 18.54 -2.16
CA SER A 43 9.30 18.90 -0.80
C SER A 43 9.31 17.70 0.13
N TYR A 44 9.52 17.92 1.42
CA TYR A 44 9.60 16.81 2.37
C TYR A 44 9.03 17.14 3.74
N VAL A 45 8.66 16.08 4.45
CA VAL A 45 8.22 16.17 5.85
C VAL A 45 9.02 15.17 6.69
N HIS A 46 9.49 15.62 7.85
CA HIS A 46 10.19 14.80 8.84
C HIS A 46 9.60 15.05 10.23
N GLY A 47 9.43 13.97 11.03
CA GLY A 47 8.94 14.04 12.41
C GLY A 47 8.05 12.88 12.79
N THR A 48 7.01 13.16 13.59
CA THR A 48 6.08 12.13 14.11
C THR A 48 4.62 12.54 13.92
N ILE A 49 3.77 11.55 13.65
CA ILE A 49 2.30 11.67 13.68
C ILE A 49 1.75 10.52 14.52
N ASP A 50 1.23 10.83 15.71
CA ASP A 50 0.50 9.92 16.58
C ASP A 50 -0.96 10.35 16.60
N ASP A 51 -1.80 9.68 15.84
CA ASP A 51 -3.16 10.16 15.60
C ASP A 51 -4.14 8.98 15.56
N SER A 52 -5.28 9.14 16.21
CA SER A 52 -6.41 8.20 16.13
C SER A 52 -7.44 8.58 15.08
N SER A 53 -7.07 9.44 14.13
CA SER A 53 -7.95 9.94 13.07
C SER A 53 -8.18 8.93 11.93
N GLY A 54 -9.13 9.23 11.06
CA GLY A 54 -9.56 8.33 10.00
C GLY A 54 -8.50 8.07 8.93
N TYR A 55 -7.91 9.13 8.34
CA TYR A 55 -6.96 8.99 7.22
C TYR A 55 -5.69 9.77 7.49
N ILE A 56 -4.56 9.08 7.51
CA ILE A 56 -3.26 9.69 7.79
C ILE A 56 -2.29 9.42 6.63
N GLY A 57 -1.65 10.49 6.18
CA GLY A 57 -0.54 10.41 5.24
C GLY A 57 0.61 11.31 5.66
N GLY A 58 1.84 10.89 5.44
CA GLY A 58 3.01 11.71 5.76
C GLY A 58 3.00 13.06 5.03
N LEU A 59 2.45 13.13 3.82
CA LEU A 59 2.28 14.38 3.06
C LEU A 59 0.82 14.82 2.95
N ILE A 60 -0.10 13.90 2.58
CA ILE A 60 -1.53 14.20 2.37
C ILE A 60 -2.39 13.18 3.13
N GLY A 61 -3.29 13.64 3.98
CA GLY A 61 -4.25 12.77 4.67
C GLY A 61 -5.29 12.17 3.70
N GLN A 62 -5.93 13.00 2.88
CA GLN A 62 -6.92 12.56 1.90
C GLN A 62 -6.89 13.37 0.59
N VAL A 63 -6.97 12.67 -0.54
CA VAL A 63 -7.37 13.20 -1.84
C VAL A 63 -8.82 12.77 -2.08
N ALA A 64 -9.76 13.71 -2.02
CA ALA A 64 -11.20 13.40 -2.08
C ALA A 64 -11.71 13.29 -3.51
N THR A 65 -12.84 12.61 -3.71
CA THR A 65 -13.51 12.44 -5.02
C THR A 65 -13.87 13.77 -5.68
N SER A 66 -14.18 14.79 -4.88
CA SER A 66 -14.51 16.14 -5.36
C SER A 66 -13.29 16.96 -5.81
N SER A 67 -12.09 16.43 -5.67
CA SER A 67 -10.86 17.07 -6.14
C SER A 67 -10.53 16.63 -7.57
N ASN A 68 -9.89 17.51 -8.34
CA ASN A 68 -9.32 17.16 -9.65
C ASN A 68 -8.01 16.33 -9.51
N GLY A 69 -7.67 15.94 -8.29
CA GLY A 69 -6.56 15.06 -7.99
C GLY A 69 -5.33 15.76 -7.39
N ALA A 70 -4.28 14.97 -7.21
CA ALA A 70 -2.99 15.42 -6.70
C ALA A 70 -1.83 14.82 -7.50
N THR A 71 -0.76 15.58 -7.66
CA THR A 71 0.54 15.09 -8.15
C THR A 71 1.58 15.35 -7.07
N ILE A 72 2.30 14.29 -6.70
CA ILE A 72 3.42 14.35 -5.75
C ILE A 72 4.66 13.90 -6.50
N LYS A 73 5.65 14.78 -6.58
CA LYS A 73 6.84 14.52 -7.39
C LYS A 73 8.11 14.98 -6.69
N ASP A 74 9.20 14.19 -6.87
CA ASP A 74 10.53 14.51 -6.34
C ASP A 74 10.51 14.85 -4.84
N SER A 75 9.67 14.12 -4.06
CA SER A 75 9.35 14.46 -2.68
C SER A 75 9.49 13.25 -1.76
N PHE A 76 9.52 13.46 -0.45
CA PHE A 76 9.56 12.33 0.47
C PHE A 76 8.91 12.61 1.82
N SER A 77 8.61 11.52 2.51
CA SER A 77 8.20 11.51 3.92
C SER A 77 9.20 10.70 4.73
N ASP A 78 9.70 11.28 5.79
CA ASP A 78 10.44 10.61 6.86
C ASP A 78 9.71 10.85 8.18
N VAL A 79 8.44 10.43 8.19
CA VAL A 79 7.53 10.62 9.32
C VAL A 79 7.23 9.25 9.93
N ALA A 80 7.56 9.10 11.21
CA ALA A 80 7.06 7.95 11.97
C ALA A 80 5.57 8.13 12.26
N ILE A 81 4.75 7.22 11.74
CA ILE A 81 3.29 7.32 11.84
C ILE A 81 2.74 6.22 12.75
N THR A 82 1.97 6.61 13.76
CA THR A 82 1.13 5.71 14.55
C THR A 82 -0.33 6.07 14.37
N ASN A 83 -1.15 5.13 13.88
CA ASN A 83 -2.58 5.32 13.68
C ASN A 83 -3.37 4.15 14.26
N THR A 84 -4.34 4.43 15.11
CA THR A 84 -5.24 3.43 15.69
C THR A 84 -6.59 3.33 14.95
N SER A 85 -6.81 4.10 13.89
CA SER A 85 -8.07 4.13 13.13
C SER A 85 -7.95 3.42 11.77
N THR A 86 -8.23 4.08 10.64
CA THR A 86 -8.49 3.39 9.39
C THR A 86 -7.31 3.39 8.42
N ARG A 87 -7.20 4.36 7.52
CA ARG A 87 -6.28 4.30 6.37
C ARG A 87 -4.99 5.06 6.62
N THR A 88 -3.88 4.38 6.49
CA THR A 88 -2.56 4.95 6.76
C THR A 88 -1.63 4.73 5.58
N GLY A 89 -1.02 5.79 5.10
CA GLY A 89 0.04 5.72 4.09
C GLY A 89 1.21 6.64 4.44
N GLY A 90 2.42 6.24 4.14
CA GLY A 90 3.60 7.08 4.36
C GLY A 90 3.57 8.39 3.58
N ILE A 91 2.86 8.42 2.44
CA ILE A 91 2.68 9.61 1.59
C ILE A 91 1.23 10.07 1.60
N VAL A 92 0.27 9.21 1.27
CA VAL A 92 -1.17 9.55 1.19
C VAL A 92 -1.99 8.54 1.99
N GLY A 93 -2.82 9.00 2.92
CA GLY A 93 -3.69 8.11 3.70
C GLY A 93 -4.80 7.48 2.86
N SER A 94 -5.59 8.29 2.17
CA SER A 94 -6.69 7.83 1.31
C SER A 94 -6.79 8.63 0.02
N ASN A 95 -6.90 7.94 -1.10
CA ASN A 95 -7.14 8.52 -2.41
C ASN A 95 -8.50 8.09 -2.97
N GLN A 96 -9.31 9.06 -3.38
CA GLN A 96 -10.58 8.89 -4.08
C GLN A 96 -10.67 9.78 -5.33
N GLY A 97 -9.67 10.61 -5.58
CA GLY A 97 -9.51 11.43 -6.79
C GLY A 97 -8.40 10.89 -7.69
N THR A 98 -8.02 11.61 -8.72
CA THR A 98 -6.81 11.29 -9.49
C THR A 98 -5.56 11.47 -8.65
N LEU A 99 -4.63 10.49 -8.67
CA LEU A 99 -3.38 10.59 -7.94
C LEU A 99 -2.20 10.08 -8.77
N SER A 100 -1.16 10.89 -8.86
CA SER A 100 0.13 10.50 -9.45
C SER A 100 1.25 10.74 -8.43
N ILE A 101 2.03 9.70 -8.14
CA ILE A 101 3.20 9.71 -7.24
C ILE A 101 4.42 9.34 -8.08
N ILE A 102 5.35 10.28 -8.26
CA ILE A 102 6.50 10.13 -9.16
C ILE A 102 7.78 10.47 -8.42
N ASN A 103 8.79 9.61 -8.51
CA ASN A 103 10.11 9.80 -7.89
C ASN A 103 9.98 10.26 -6.42
N THR A 104 9.14 9.54 -5.66
CA THR A 104 8.76 9.92 -4.30
C THR A 104 8.87 8.72 -3.37
N PHE A 105 9.34 8.91 -2.15
CA PHE A 105 9.54 7.79 -1.24
C PHE A 105 9.09 8.06 0.19
N ASN A 106 8.90 6.97 0.92
CA ASN A 106 8.75 6.97 2.38
C ASN A 106 9.91 6.22 3.03
N SER A 107 10.49 6.83 4.06
CA SER A 107 11.50 6.21 4.92
C SER A 107 11.06 6.08 6.39
N GLY A 108 9.98 6.75 6.77
CA GLY A 108 9.44 6.65 8.14
C GLY A 108 8.68 5.34 8.37
N ASP A 109 8.79 4.81 9.59
CA ASP A 109 8.06 3.62 10.01
C ASP A 109 6.57 3.90 10.20
N ILE A 110 5.75 2.92 9.83
CA ILE A 110 4.29 3.06 9.89
C ILE A 110 3.69 1.98 10.77
N THR A 111 3.02 2.37 11.83
CA THR A 111 2.13 1.50 12.61
C THR A 111 0.68 1.92 12.39
N GLY A 112 -0.14 1.03 11.84
CA GLY A 112 -1.55 1.31 11.54
C GLY A 112 -2.49 0.21 11.99
N ASN A 113 -3.80 0.44 11.88
CA ASN A 113 -4.83 -0.49 12.39
C ASN A 113 -5.75 -1.09 11.30
N ASP A 114 -5.76 -0.61 10.08
CA ASP A 114 -6.64 -1.14 9.02
C ASP A 114 -5.88 -1.24 7.69
N SER A 115 -6.19 -0.42 6.70
CA SER A 115 -5.48 -0.40 5.43
C SER A 115 -4.16 0.36 5.59
N VAL A 116 -3.03 -0.34 5.61
CA VAL A 116 -1.70 0.23 5.90
C VAL A 116 -0.76 0.02 4.73
N GLY A 117 -0.33 1.09 4.10
CA GLY A 117 0.60 1.07 2.96
C GLY A 117 1.80 1.98 3.14
N GLY A 118 2.95 1.57 2.62
CA GLY A 118 4.18 2.35 2.72
C GLY A 118 4.10 3.70 2.02
N LEU A 119 3.36 3.81 0.91
CA LEU A 119 3.07 5.07 0.25
C LEU A 119 1.59 5.45 0.38
N VAL A 120 0.65 4.53 0.09
CA VAL A 120 -0.78 4.85 0.07
C VAL A 120 -1.58 3.82 0.86
N GLY A 121 -2.41 4.28 1.81
CA GLY A 121 -3.27 3.39 2.58
C GLY A 121 -4.42 2.81 1.73
N TYR A 122 -5.10 3.63 0.95
CA TYR A 122 -6.24 3.22 0.14
C TYR A 122 -6.36 4.06 -1.13
N SER A 123 -6.66 3.42 -2.26
CA SER A 123 -7.00 4.10 -3.50
C SER A 123 -8.27 3.51 -4.13
N ASN A 124 -9.26 4.37 -4.42
CA ASN A 124 -10.45 4.02 -5.21
C ASN A 124 -10.73 5.17 -6.18
N SER A 125 -10.06 5.15 -7.31
CA SER A 125 -10.09 6.25 -8.26
C SER A 125 -10.13 5.76 -9.70
N ALA A 126 -10.49 6.65 -10.62
CA ALA A 126 -10.48 6.39 -12.05
C ALA A 126 -9.06 6.43 -12.67
N PHE A 127 -8.10 7.05 -11.98
CA PHE A 127 -6.68 7.08 -12.37
C PHE A 127 -5.78 7.11 -11.14
N PHE A 128 -4.89 6.14 -11.07
CA PHE A 128 -3.91 6.02 -10.00
C PHE A 128 -2.55 5.56 -10.56
N GLU A 129 -1.52 6.33 -10.28
CA GLU A 129 -0.17 6.04 -10.77
C GLU A 129 0.86 6.15 -9.65
N ILE A 130 1.75 5.17 -9.59
CA ILE A 130 3.01 5.22 -8.83
C ILE A 130 4.14 4.88 -9.81
N ASP A 131 5.07 5.80 -10.00
CA ASP A 131 6.24 5.60 -10.84
C ASP A 131 7.53 5.96 -10.11
N THR A 132 8.56 5.13 -10.28
CA THR A 132 9.93 5.38 -9.78
C THR A 132 9.94 5.74 -8.29
N SER A 133 9.04 5.09 -7.52
CA SER A 133 8.77 5.45 -6.12
C SER A 133 8.94 4.25 -5.21
N TYR A 134 9.27 4.46 -3.94
CA TYR A 134 9.61 3.34 -3.08
C TYR A 134 9.32 3.59 -1.59
N ASN A 135 9.30 2.48 -0.84
CA ASN A 135 9.23 2.50 0.62
C ASN A 135 10.43 1.75 1.22
N THR A 136 11.03 2.34 2.23
CA THR A 136 12.10 1.71 3.03
C THR A 136 11.76 1.59 4.52
N GLY A 137 10.75 2.32 5.00
CA GLY A 137 10.27 2.23 6.38
C GLY A 137 9.53 0.93 6.64
N ASP A 138 9.60 0.43 7.86
CA ASP A 138 8.89 -0.76 8.29
C ASP A 138 7.38 -0.50 8.44
N ILE A 139 6.57 -1.50 8.08
CA ILE A 139 5.13 -1.41 8.12
C ILE A 139 4.57 -2.43 9.09
N ARG A 140 3.82 -1.95 10.06
CA ARG A 140 3.14 -2.78 11.05
C ARG A 140 1.65 -2.52 11.08
N ASN A 141 0.87 -3.55 10.80
CA ASN A 141 -0.57 -3.51 11.05
C ASN A 141 -0.89 -4.16 12.40
N THR A 142 -1.68 -3.48 13.22
CA THR A 142 -2.05 -3.91 14.57
C THR A 142 -3.44 -4.55 14.65
N ARG A 143 -4.22 -4.49 13.56
CA ARG A 143 -5.56 -5.06 13.51
C ARG A 143 -5.51 -6.58 13.44
N THR A 144 -6.31 -7.23 14.27
CA THR A 144 -6.41 -8.71 14.32
C THR A 144 -7.49 -9.27 13.40
N SER A 145 -8.36 -8.45 12.83
CA SER A 145 -9.43 -8.82 11.90
C SER A 145 -9.09 -8.43 10.46
N ASN A 146 -10.10 -8.31 9.61
CA ASN A 146 -9.99 -7.96 8.20
C ASN A 146 -9.24 -6.64 8.01
N SER A 147 -8.19 -6.68 7.21
CA SER A 147 -7.38 -5.52 6.83
C SER A 147 -6.44 -5.90 5.69
N SER A 148 -6.00 -4.92 4.92
CA SER A 148 -4.99 -5.12 3.88
C SER A 148 -3.71 -4.36 4.22
N VAL A 149 -2.58 -4.97 3.89
CA VAL A 149 -1.25 -4.37 4.14
C VAL A 149 -0.39 -4.49 2.90
N GLY A 150 0.24 -3.42 2.49
CA GLY A 150 1.12 -3.44 1.33
C GLY A 150 2.37 -2.59 1.50
N GLY A 151 3.47 -3.05 0.93
CA GLY A 151 4.75 -2.33 0.98
C GLY A 151 4.68 -0.96 0.32
N LEU A 152 3.87 -0.80 -0.73
CA LEU A 152 3.55 0.49 -1.32
C LEU A 152 2.09 0.87 -1.07
N VAL A 153 1.13 -0.02 -1.35
CA VAL A 153 -0.30 0.30 -1.26
C VAL A 153 -1.05 -0.80 -0.52
N ALA A 154 -1.87 -0.45 0.46
CA ALA A 154 -2.68 -1.47 1.13
C ALA A 154 -3.81 -1.98 0.24
N GLU A 155 -4.63 -1.07 -0.30
CA GLU A 155 -5.77 -1.43 -1.13
C GLU A 155 -5.88 -0.56 -2.37
N VAL A 156 -6.09 -1.20 -3.50
CA VAL A 156 -6.38 -0.53 -4.77
C VAL A 156 -7.69 -1.04 -5.33
N HIS A 157 -8.63 -0.12 -5.49
CA HIS A 157 -9.90 -0.29 -6.15
C HIS A 157 -10.01 0.72 -7.29
N GLY A 158 -11.06 0.64 -8.12
CA GLY A 158 -11.29 1.61 -9.18
C GLY A 158 -10.85 1.10 -10.56
N SER A 159 -10.19 1.94 -11.34
CA SER A 159 -9.72 1.59 -12.69
C SER A 159 -8.43 2.34 -13.03
N ASN A 160 -7.69 1.85 -14.05
CA ASN A 160 -6.43 2.46 -14.50
C ASN A 160 -5.41 2.72 -13.36
N ALA A 161 -5.16 1.70 -12.55
CA ALA A 161 -4.13 1.75 -11.54
C ALA A 161 -2.83 1.16 -12.10
N ASN A 162 -1.79 1.99 -12.20
CA ASN A 162 -0.50 1.59 -12.72
C ASN A 162 0.60 1.83 -11.69
N ILE A 163 1.31 0.78 -11.33
CA ILE A 163 2.48 0.85 -10.45
C ILE A 163 3.66 0.30 -11.24
N HIS A 164 4.66 1.12 -11.48
CA HIS A 164 5.81 0.71 -12.25
C HIS A 164 7.12 1.30 -11.74
N ASN A 165 8.25 0.65 -12.07
CA ASN A 165 9.59 1.04 -11.68
C ASN A 165 9.76 1.29 -10.17
N SER A 166 8.98 0.58 -9.33
CA SER A 166 8.80 0.91 -7.92
C SER A 166 9.07 -0.28 -7.01
N TYR A 167 9.46 -0.04 -5.77
CA TYR A 167 9.86 -1.14 -4.90
C TYR A 167 9.61 -0.90 -3.41
N ASN A 168 9.66 -2.00 -2.66
CA ASN A 168 9.67 -1.97 -1.20
C ASN A 168 10.88 -2.75 -0.65
N THR A 169 11.53 -2.18 0.35
CA THR A 169 12.59 -2.85 1.12
C THR A 169 12.29 -2.92 2.62
N GLY A 170 11.32 -2.15 3.11
CA GLY A 170 10.89 -2.19 4.51
C GLY A 170 10.20 -3.52 4.85
N ALA A 171 10.34 -3.98 6.07
CA ALA A 171 9.67 -5.18 6.55
C ALA A 171 8.18 -4.92 6.76
N ILE A 172 7.36 -5.92 6.43
CA ILE A 172 5.90 -5.85 6.58
C ILE A 172 5.46 -6.90 7.59
N SER A 173 4.75 -6.45 8.61
CA SER A 173 4.15 -7.33 9.62
C SER A 173 2.68 -7.02 9.84
N SER A 174 1.86 -8.06 9.88
CA SER A 174 0.43 -7.93 10.15
C SER A 174 0.03 -8.81 11.35
N ALA A 175 -0.73 -8.23 12.27
CA ALA A 175 -1.22 -8.92 13.47
C ALA A 175 -2.54 -9.67 13.24
N ARG A 176 -2.99 -9.82 12.00
CA ARG A 176 -4.23 -10.55 11.68
C ARG A 176 -4.18 -11.98 12.21
N THR A 177 -5.30 -12.45 12.74
CA THR A 177 -5.44 -13.80 13.29
C THR A 177 -6.77 -14.42 12.90
N GLY A 178 -6.87 -15.76 13.01
CA GLY A 178 -8.12 -16.50 12.79
C GLY A 178 -8.27 -17.07 11.39
N ASN A 179 -9.23 -17.98 11.22
CA ASN A 179 -9.44 -18.81 10.03
C ASN A 179 -10.50 -18.23 9.09
N GLN A 180 -10.64 -16.92 9.00
CA GLN A 180 -11.64 -16.35 8.09
C GLN A 180 -11.14 -16.36 6.65
N THR A 181 -11.95 -16.86 5.75
CA THR A 181 -11.73 -16.85 4.31
C THR A 181 -12.20 -15.51 3.73
N SER A 182 -11.38 -14.49 3.81
CA SER A 182 -11.66 -13.23 3.12
C SER A 182 -11.02 -13.25 1.74
N SER A 183 -11.79 -12.95 0.71
CA SER A 183 -11.27 -12.76 -0.65
C SER A 183 -10.84 -11.32 -0.93
N THR A 184 -10.93 -10.44 0.06
CA THR A 184 -10.68 -9.01 -0.09
C THR A 184 -9.56 -8.47 0.79
N ASP A 185 -9.01 -9.30 1.68
CA ASP A 185 -7.95 -8.88 2.60
C ASP A 185 -6.67 -9.66 2.32
N GLY A 186 -5.56 -9.00 2.20
CA GLY A 186 -4.27 -9.63 1.94
C GLY A 186 -3.08 -8.81 2.42
N THR A 187 -1.95 -9.48 2.54
CA THR A 187 -0.67 -8.84 2.84
C THR A 187 0.30 -9.09 1.69
N GLY A 188 0.79 -8.02 1.07
CA GLY A 188 1.68 -8.11 -0.08
C GLY A 188 2.89 -7.20 0.03
N GLY A 189 4.01 -7.64 -0.54
CA GLY A 189 5.24 -6.85 -0.56
C GLY A 189 5.11 -5.51 -1.31
N ILE A 190 4.16 -5.42 -2.24
CA ILE A 190 3.83 -4.18 -2.97
C ILE A 190 2.38 -3.79 -2.70
N ILE A 191 1.40 -4.67 -2.95
CA ILE A 191 -0.02 -4.37 -2.73
C ILE A 191 -0.67 -5.46 -1.88
N GLY A 192 -1.46 -5.05 -0.87
CA GLY A 192 -2.26 -5.98 -0.06
C GLY A 192 -3.44 -6.55 -0.85
N TYR A 193 -4.31 -5.69 -1.39
CA TYR A 193 -5.46 -6.04 -2.22
C TYR A 193 -5.49 -5.23 -3.52
N PHE A 194 -5.48 -5.91 -4.66
CA PHE A 194 -5.43 -5.29 -5.97
C PHE A 194 -6.63 -5.71 -6.83
N ASN A 195 -7.61 -4.83 -6.96
CA ASN A 195 -8.82 -4.98 -7.79
C ASN A 195 -9.14 -3.67 -8.51
N ALA A 196 -8.46 -3.41 -9.61
CA ALA A 196 -8.52 -2.12 -10.28
C ALA A 196 -8.86 -2.23 -11.78
N GLY A 197 -9.45 -3.35 -12.19
CA GLY A 197 -9.83 -3.59 -13.58
C GLY A 197 -8.69 -4.12 -14.45
N THR A 198 -9.04 -4.79 -15.53
CA THR A 198 -8.09 -5.54 -16.39
C THR A 198 -7.05 -4.68 -17.11
N SER A 199 -7.24 -3.36 -17.17
CA SER A 199 -6.25 -2.40 -17.67
C SER A 199 -5.19 -2.03 -16.63
N SER A 200 -5.39 -2.41 -15.37
CA SER A 200 -4.49 -2.06 -14.27
C SER A 200 -3.34 -3.03 -14.12
N LYS A 201 -2.16 -2.50 -13.82
CA LYS A 201 -0.94 -3.29 -13.83
C LYS A 201 0.08 -2.88 -12.76
N ILE A 202 0.76 -3.89 -12.21
CA ILE A 202 2.07 -3.74 -11.56
C ILE A 202 3.13 -4.22 -12.55
N GLN A 203 4.14 -3.40 -12.84
CA GLN A 203 5.19 -3.76 -13.79
C GLN A 203 6.56 -3.18 -13.38
N TYR A 204 7.64 -3.94 -13.63
CA TYR A 204 9.01 -3.54 -13.26
C TYR A 204 9.14 -3.19 -11.78
N ALA A 205 8.48 -3.98 -10.92
CA ALA A 205 8.46 -3.73 -9.50
C ALA A 205 9.05 -4.90 -8.70
N TYR A 206 9.59 -4.61 -7.53
CA TYR A 206 10.11 -5.69 -6.68
C TYR A 206 9.89 -5.44 -5.20
N ASN A 207 9.92 -6.53 -4.43
CA ASN A 207 9.99 -6.49 -2.98
C ASN A 207 11.24 -7.21 -2.48
N ALA A 208 11.97 -6.56 -1.59
CA ALA A 208 13.10 -7.14 -0.86
C ALA A 208 12.86 -7.20 0.66
N GLY A 209 11.84 -6.52 1.16
CA GLY A 209 11.42 -6.59 2.56
C GLY A 209 10.74 -7.91 2.90
N SER A 210 10.86 -8.35 4.14
CA SER A 210 10.12 -9.52 4.62
C SER A 210 8.62 -9.23 4.71
N VAL A 211 7.78 -10.26 4.45
CA VAL A 211 6.32 -10.18 4.55
C VAL A 211 5.83 -11.24 5.52
N THR A 212 5.27 -10.82 6.64
CA THR A 212 4.76 -11.73 7.68
C THR A 212 3.32 -11.40 8.05
N ASP A 213 2.47 -12.41 8.07
CA ASP A 213 1.07 -12.29 8.50
C ASP A 213 0.63 -13.54 9.26
N GLY A 214 -0.21 -13.36 10.24
CA GLY A 214 -0.79 -14.46 11.04
C GLY A 214 -2.06 -15.07 10.43
N ARG A 215 -2.47 -14.70 9.19
CA ARG A 215 -3.74 -15.12 8.61
C ARG A 215 -3.57 -15.72 7.19
N ILE A 216 -4.22 -15.19 6.18
CA ILE A 216 -4.32 -15.75 4.81
C ILE A 216 -3.94 -14.70 3.76
N ASN A 217 -3.74 -15.16 2.52
CA ASN A 217 -3.49 -14.33 1.33
C ASN A 217 -2.21 -13.48 1.46
N ILE A 218 -1.09 -14.18 1.56
CA ILE A 218 0.22 -13.53 1.74
C ILE A 218 1.04 -13.72 0.47
N GLY A 219 1.46 -12.63 -0.15
CA GLY A 219 2.27 -12.64 -1.36
C GLY A 219 3.51 -11.78 -1.28
N GLY A 220 4.58 -12.21 -1.92
CA GLY A 220 5.80 -11.42 -2.01
C GLY A 220 5.61 -10.10 -2.75
N ILE A 221 4.62 -10.03 -3.64
CA ILE A 221 4.23 -8.83 -4.39
C ILE A 221 2.78 -8.45 -4.06
N VAL A 222 1.82 -9.35 -4.24
CA VAL A 222 0.39 -9.04 -4.03
C VAL A 222 -0.23 -10.05 -3.09
N GLY A 223 -0.95 -9.59 -2.06
CA GLY A 223 -1.71 -10.46 -1.17
C GLY A 223 -2.89 -11.11 -1.89
N VAL A 224 -3.80 -10.30 -2.42
CA VAL A 224 -4.95 -10.73 -3.26
C VAL A 224 -4.93 -10.00 -4.60
N LEU A 225 -4.94 -10.77 -5.68
CA LEU A 225 -5.01 -10.26 -7.05
C LEU A 225 -6.38 -10.56 -7.66
N TRP A 226 -7.08 -9.52 -8.10
CA TRP A 226 -8.40 -9.57 -8.73
C TRP A 226 -8.48 -8.62 -9.93
N ASN A 227 -8.91 -9.10 -11.10
CA ASN A 227 -9.12 -8.28 -12.32
C ASN A 227 -7.95 -7.34 -12.68
N SER A 228 -6.74 -7.74 -12.44
CA SER A 228 -5.56 -6.90 -12.64
C SER A 228 -4.36 -7.74 -13.08
N THR A 229 -3.29 -7.11 -13.52
CA THR A 229 -2.09 -7.80 -14.03
C THR A 229 -0.86 -7.52 -13.18
N VAL A 230 -0.10 -8.56 -12.91
CA VAL A 230 1.24 -8.51 -12.31
C VAL A 230 2.23 -9.04 -13.35
N ASP A 231 3.13 -8.19 -13.82
CA ASP A 231 4.04 -8.50 -14.94
C ASP A 231 5.44 -7.95 -14.68
N GLN A 232 6.46 -8.70 -15.04
CA GLN A 232 7.87 -8.31 -14.89
C GLN A 232 8.22 -7.86 -13.47
N VAL A 233 7.91 -8.72 -12.50
CA VAL A 233 8.12 -8.45 -11.07
C VAL A 233 8.96 -9.54 -10.42
N TYR A 234 9.59 -9.22 -9.30
CA TYR A 234 10.26 -10.23 -8.50
C TYR A 234 10.20 -9.96 -7.00
N ASN A 235 10.34 -11.03 -6.22
CA ASN A 235 10.47 -10.95 -4.78
C ASN A 235 11.77 -11.64 -4.33
N THR A 236 12.50 -10.98 -3.42
CA THR A 236 13.67 -11.54 -2.76
C THR A 236 13.49 -11.61 -1.24
N GLY A 237 12.48 -10.92 -0.70
CA GLY A 237 12.15 -10.90 0.71
C GLY A 237 11.57 -12.23 1.19
N ALA A 238 11.84 -12.60 2.43
CA ALA A 238 11.23 -13.76 3.04
C ALA A 238 9.73 -13.55 3.28
N ILE A 239 8.93 -14.59 3.03
CA ILE A 239 7.48 -14.55 3.20
C ILE A 239 7.08 -15.59 4.24
N SER A 240 6.21 -15.24 5.19
CA SER A 240 5.74 -16.17 6.20
C SER A 240 4.26 -15.98 6.52
N GLY A 241 3.52 -17.08 6.58
CA GLY A 241 2.11 -17.09 6.96
C GLY A 241 1.51 -18.48 7.00
N PRO A 242 0.28 -18.63 7.51
CA PRO A 242 -0.35 -19.95 7.71
C PRO A 242 -1.04 -20.51 6.47
N GLN A 243 -1.55 -19.69 5.55
CA GLN A 243 -2.38 -20.17 4.44
C GLN A 243 -2.36 -19.21 3.25
N ASP A 244 -2.54 -19.75 2.03
CA ASP A 244 -2.53 -19.03 0.75
C ASP A 244 -1.28 -18.15 0.61
N VAL A 245 -0.11 -18.80 0.73
CA VAL A 245 1.19 -18.16 0.73
C VAL A 245 1.86 -18.36 -0.63
N GLY A 246 2.12 -17.27 -1.33
CA GLY A 246 2.76 -17.29 -2.64
C GLY A 246 4.00 -16.42 -2.72
N GLY A 247 5.01 -16.89 -3.45
CA GLY A 247 6.24 -16.12 -3.68
C GLY A 247 6.00 -14.77 -4.35
N ILE A 248 4.93 -14.68 -5.14
CA ILE A 248 4.49 -13.46 -5.84
C ILE A 248 3.09 -13.08 -5.41
N VAL A 249 2.10 -13.97 -5.55
CA VAL A 249 0.69 -13.69 -5.23
C VAL A 249 0.18 -14.70 -4.21
N GLY A 250 -0.41 -14.23 -3.11
CA GLY A 250 -1.02 -15.09 -2.11
C GLY A 250 -2.26 -15.79 -2.67
N PHE A 251 -3.25 -15.02 -3.09
CA PHE A 251 -4.49 -15.49 -3.69
C PHE A 251 -4.78 -14.79 -5.03
N ASN A 252 -4.82 -15.56 -6.10
CA ASN A 252 -5.20 -15.10 -7.43
C ASN A 252 -6.63 -15.52 -7.75
N THR A 253 -7.51 -14.60 -8.06
CA THR A 253 -8.93 -14.87 -8.33
C THR A 253 -9.45 -14.05 -9.49
N SER A 254 -10.57 -14.50 -10.09
CA SER A 254 -11.20 -13.85 -11.24
C SER A 254 -10.18 -13.65 -12.39
N ASN A 255 -10.18 -12.53 -13.08
CA ASN A 255 -9.28 -12.23 -14.19
C ASN A 255 -7.93 -11.64 -13.69
N GLY A 256 -7.29 -12.29 -12.72
CA GLY A 256 -5.94 -11.93 -12.26
C GLY A 256 -4.88 -12.62 -13.12
N TYR A 257 -3.94 -11.87 -13.67
CA TYR A 257 -2.85 -12.39 -14.51
C TYR A 257 -1.50 -12.18 -13.84
N VAL A 258 -0.68 -13.23 -13.85
CA VAL A 258 0.71 -13.18 -13.36
C VAL A 258 1.61 -13.64 -14.50
N THR A 259 2.49 -12.78 -14.97
CA THR A 259 3.42 -13.06 -16.06
C THR A 259 4.82 -12.57 -15.73
N ASN A 260 5.85 -13.19 -16.33
CA ASN A 260 7.25 -12.77 -16.20
C ASN A 260 7.68 -12.48 -14.75
N ALA A 261 7.30 -13.35 -13.82
CA ALA A 261 7.56 -13.14 -12.40
C ALA A 261 8.42 -14.26 -11.80
N TYR A 262 9.27 -13.92 -10.85
CA TYR A 262 10.04 -14.90 -10.11
C TYR A 262 10.19 -14.54 -8.61
N ASN A 263 10.40 -15.56 -7.79
CA ASN A 263 10.69 -15.44 -6.38
C ASN A 263 11.98 -16.18 -6.04
N THR A 264 12.85 -15.51 -5.30
CA THR A 264 14.05 -16.12 -4.69
C THR A 264 14.01 -16.04 -3.16
N GLY A 265 13.02 -15.31 -2.61
CA GLY A 265 12.82 -15.22 -1.17
C GLY A 265 12.35 -16.55 -0.58
N GLN A 266 12.75 -16.82 0.64
CA GLN A 266 12.31 -17.99 1.38
C GLN A 266 10.80 -17.91 1.68
N ILE A 267 10.08 -19.00 1.48
CA ILE A 267 8.67 -19.12 1.86
C ILE A 267 8.60 -19.97 3.12
N GLY A 268 8.25 -19.34 4.23
CA GLY A 268 8.01 -19.98 5.51
C GLY A 268 6.51 -20.19 5.74
N VAL A 269 6.18 -21.36 6.28
CA VAL A 269 4.81 -21.66 6.67
C VAL A 269 4.73 -21.73 8.18
N SER A 270 3.88 -20.91 8.78
CA SER A 270 3.63 -20.89 10.22
C SER A 270 2.25 -21.47 10.53
N GLY A 271 2.22 -22.50 11.39
CA GLY A 271 0.95 -23.14 11.84
C GLY A 271 0.75 -24.56 11.33
N VAL A 272 -0.24 -25.24 11.90
CA VAL A 272 -0.48 -26.69 11.72
C VAL A 272 -1.33 -27.06 10.51
N SER A 273 -1.81 -26.10 9.73
CA SER A 273 -2.74 -26.33 8.61
C SER A 273 -2.41 -25.44 7.43
N ALA A 274 -1.13 -25.40 7.03
CA ALA A 274 -0.76 -24.71 5.82
C ALA A 274 -1.44 -25.36 4.63
N SER A 275 -2.42 -24.70 4.08
CA SER A 275 -3.01 -25.03 2.80
C SER A 275 -2.61 -24.00 1.76
N HIS A 276 -2.28 -24.47 0.57
CA HIS A 276 -1.92 -23.68 -0.59
C HIS A 276 -0.64 -22.80 -0.41
N VAL A 277 0.48 -23.45 -0.60
CA VAL A 277 1.79 -22.78 -0.65
C VAL A 277 2.39 -22.96 -2.03
N GLY A 278 2.75 -21.88 -2.68
CA GLY A 278 3.30 -21.90 -4.03
C GLY A 278 4.51 -20.99 -4.20
N GLY A 279 5.50 -21.45 -4.98
CA GLY A 279 6.69 -20.64 -5.30
C GLY A 279 6.36 -19.32 -6.01
N VAL A 280 5.23 -19.25 -6.71
CA VAL A 280 4.72 -18.07 -7.41
C VAL A 280 3.35 -17.69 -6.87
N VAL A 281 2.35 -18.56 -6.96
CA VAL A 281 0.97 -18.31 -6.52
C VAL A 281 0.61 -19.32 -5.44
N GLY A 282 0.12 -18.86 -4.28
CA GLY A 282 -0.32 -19.70 -3.17
C GLY A 282 -1.62 -20.42 -3.53
N ARG A 283 -2.69 -19.68 -3.78
CA ARG A 283 -3.98 -20.18 -4.24
C ARG A 283 -4.40 -19.52 -5.55
N ASN A 284 -4.85 -20.33 -6.52
CA ASN A 284 -5.33 -19.81 -7.81
C ASN A 284 -6.76 -20.30 -8.09
N ASP A 285 -7.71 -19.38 -8.05
CA ASP A 285 -9.11 -19.57 -8.45
C ASP A 285 -9.44 -18.78 -9.74
N ALA A 286 -8.44 -18.16 -10.38
CA ALA A 286 -8.61 -17.49 -11.67
C ALA A 286 -8.85 -18.51 -12.79
N TYR A 287 -9.67 -18.14 -13.77
CA TYR A 287 -9.84 -18.94 -14.96
C TYR A 287 -8.52 -19.03 -15.75
N VAL A 288 -8.07 -20.23 -16.02
CA VAL A 288 -6.97 -20.45 -16.97
C VAL A 288 -7.57 -20.37 -18.38
N GLN A 289 -7.19 -19.38 -19.15
CA GLN A 289 -7.50 -19.31 -20.59
C GLN A 289 -6.44 -20.02 -21.40
#